data_852025509c3bf0c7aa4cbaffff9500aa
#
_entry.id   852025509c3bf0c7aa4cbaffff9500aa
#
_cell.length_a   1.000
_cell.length_b   1.000
_cell.length_c   1.000
_cell.angle_alpha   90.00
_cell.angle_beta   90.00
_cell.angle_gamma   90.00
#
_symmetry.space_group_name_H-M   'P 1'
#
loop_
_entity.id
_entity.type
_entity.pdbx_description
1 polymer ?
#
loop_
_entity_poly.entity_id
_entity_poly.type
_entity_poly.pdbx_seq_one_letter_code
_entity_poly.pdbx_strand_id
1 'polypeptide(L)'
;MATHKGRLPAFPRLLLIVAAAFILPTLVPVHAFQNQASEQEFGPVVRAYLGYLRNEQEVVDDRASRREVSATYYRHNSNRIKALRQMAIRLARESHNDYLPELEAVSAGEMRLLFGPQAPPVSTLKVGEVVRNTFRFLGTVRSGDVFYLFARLDVYEQAELSEKSVSSKTGPSKPDKNPR
;
A
#
# COMPACT_ATOMS: atom_id res chain seq x y z
N MET A 1 48.42 -60.52 -61.10
CA MET A 1 47.79 -59.19 -60.95
C MET A 1 47.15 -59.11 -59.58
N ALA A 2 47.83 -58.47 -58.67
CA ALA A 2 47.39 -58.37 -57.27
C ALA A 2 47.18 -56.89 -56.91
N THR A 3 45.96 -56.50 -56.66
CA THR A 3 45.60 -55.13 -56.28
C THR A 3 45.73 -54.95 -54.72
N HIS A 4 46.66 -54.11 -54.36
CA HIS A 4 46.97 -53.74 -53.00
C HIS A 4 45.92 -52.73 -52.50
N LYS A 5 45.11 -53.13 -51.51
CA LYS A 5 44.11 -52.27 -50.84
C LYS A 5 44.76 -51.66 -49.62
N GLY A 6 45.17 -50.38 -49.74
CA GLY A 6 45.73 -49.62 -48.63
C GLY A 6 44.68 -49.34 -47.52
N ARG A 7 44.98 -49.75 -46.32
CA ARG A 7 44.22 -49.35 -45.08
C ARG A 7 44.78 -48.05 -44.59
N LEU A 8 43.88 -47.04 -44.47
CA LEU A 8 44.17 -45.81 -43.80
C LEU A 8 44.04 -45.99 -42.24
N PRO A 9 44.95 -45.40 -41.48
CA PRO A 9 44.89 -45.50 -40.00
C PRO A 9 43.75 -44.63 -39.42
N ALA A 10 43.05 -45.26 -38.51
CA ALA A 10 42.02 -44.57 -37.71
C ALA A 10 42.67 -43.62 -36.70
N PHE A 11 42.42 -42.32 -36.84
CA PHE A 11 42.76 -41.31 -35.81
C PHE A 11 41.84 -41.44 -34.62
N PRO A 12 42.35 -41.48 -33.35
CA PRO A 12 41.51 -41.42 -32.15
C PRO A 12 40.92 -40.02 -32.04
N ARG A 13 39.60 -39.95 -32.05
CA ARG A 13 38.86 -38.74 -31.72
C ARG A 13 39.09 -38.40 -30.25
N LEU A 14 39.96 -37.43 -30.01
CA LEU A 14 40.13 -36.79 -28.70
C LEU A 14 38.85 -36.05 -28.34
N LEU A 15 38.07 -36.58 -27.39
CA LEU A 15 36.82 -36.01 -26.92
C LEU A 15 37.17 -34.89 -25.93
N LEU A 16 37.20 -33.65 -26.42
CA LEU A 16 37.49 -32.46 -25.65
C LEU A 16 36.22 -32.10 -24.90
N ILE A 17 36.08 -32.56 -23.63
CA ILE A 17 35.00 -32.18 -22.74
C ILE A 17 35.30 -30.75 -22.26
N VAL A 18 34.70 -29.75 -22.91
CA VAL A 18 34.65 -28.38 -22.43
C VAL A 18 33.59 -28.34 -21.33
N ALA A 19 34.03 -28.38 -20.09
CA ALA A 19 33.18 -28.10 -18.93
C ALA A 19 32.82 -26.61 -18.96
N ALA A 20 31.71 -26.26 -19.61
CA ALA A 20 31.12 -24.94 -19.51
C ALA A 20 30.53 -24.81 -18.06
N ALA A 21 31.30 -24.20 -17.19
CA ALA A 21 30.79 -23.77 -15.89
C ALA A 21 29.70 -22.72 -16.13
N PHE A 22 28.43 -23.13 -16.07
CA PHE A 22 27.27 -22.23 -16.03
C PHE A 22 27.33 -21.44 -14.72
N ILE A 23 27.94 -20.26 -14.77
CA ILE A 23 27.75 -19.23 -13.75
C ILE A 23 26.32 -18.73 -13.97
N LEU A 24 25.35 -19.30 -13.24
CA LEU A 24 24.01 -18.75 -13.11
C LEU A 24 24.15 -17.43 -12.37
N PRO A 25 23.91 -16.27 -13.02
CA PRO A 25 23.78 -15.03 -12.27
C PRO A 25 22.53 -15.19 -11.38
N THR A 26 22.74 -15.24 -10.08
CA THR A 26 21.64 -15.09 -9.12
C THR A 26 21.07 -13.71 -9.36
N LEU A 27 19.95 -13.65 -10.08
CA LEU A 27 19.13 -12.44 -10.23
C LEU A 27 18.54 -12.12 -8.85
N VAL A 28 19.35 -11.49 -8.00
CA VAL A 28 18.84 -10.85 -6.79
C VAL A 28 17.87 -9.78 -7.26
N PRO A 29 16.61 -9.75 -6.77
CA PRO A 29 15.63 -8.76 -7.22
C PRO A 29 16.12 -7.37 -6.81
N VAL A 30 16.66 -6.63 -7.77
CA VAL A 30 17.19 -5.25 -7.61
C VAL A 30 16.13 -4.30 -7.02
N HIS A 31 14.85 -4.62 -7.20
CA HIS A 31 13.73 -3.83 -6.68
C HIS A 31 13.67 -3.71 -5.15
N ALA A 32 14.17 -4.72 -4.41
CA ALA A 32 14.19 -4.66 -2.94
C ALA A 32 15.20 -3.62 -2.43
N PHE A 33 16.33 -3.49 -3.09
CA PHE A 33 17.37 -2.51 -2.69
C PHE A 33 16.97 -1.07 -3.04
N GLN A 34 16.32 -0.85 -4.18
CA GLN A 34 15.84 0.50 -4.55
C GLN A 34 14.79 1.04 -3.58
N ASN A 35 13.88 0.17 -3.10
CA ASN A 35 12.87 0.58 -2.12
C ASN A 35 13.48 0.95 -0.76
N GLN A 36 14.49 0.22 -0.29
CA GLN A 36 15.16 0.52 0.98
C GLN A 36 15.98 1.80 0.93
N ALA A 37 16.71 2.04 -0.14
CA ALA A 37 17.49 3.26 -0.31
C ALA A 37 16.60 4.52 -0.34
N SER A 38 15.40 4.43 -0.95
CA SER A 38 14.45 5.54 -0.98
C SER A 38 13.73 5.77 0.36
N GLU A 39 13.69 4.77 1.24
CA GLU A 39 13.09 4.91 2.58
C GLU A 39 14.01 5.59 3.59
N GLN A 40 15.33 5.61 3.35
CA GLN A 40 16.31 6.25 4.23
C GLN A 40 16.18 7.79 4.27
N GLU A 41 15.48 8.40 3.30
CA GLU A 41 15.17 9.83 3.28
C GLU A 41 14.17 10.24 4.37
N PHE A 42 13.39 9.29 4.90
CA PHE A 42 12.34 9.56 5.89
C PHE A 42 12.83 9.38 7.32
N GLY A 43 12.16 10.03 8.26
CA GLY A 43 12.40 9.88 9.68
C GLY A 43 12.00 8.50 10.23
N PRO A 44 12.31 8.20 11.50
CA PRO A 44 12.11 6.89 12.10
C PRO A 44 10.64 6.44 12.12
N VAL A 45 9.67 7.35 12.33
CA VAL A 45 8.24 7.00 12.38
C VAL A 45 7.75 6.54 11.01
N VAL A 46 8.04 7.31 9.96
CA VAL A 46 7.64 6.96 8.59
C VAL A 46 8.33 5.66 8.16
N ARG A 47 9.62 5.48 8.45
CA ARG A 47 10.33 4.23 8.13
C ARG A 47 9.74 3.02 8.85
N ALA A 48 9.38 3.15 10.12
CA ALA A 48 8.74 2.08 10.88
C ALA A 48 7.41 1.67 10.25
N TYR A 49 6.59 2.65 9.83
CA TYR A 49 5.33 2.38 9.16
C TYR A 49 5.53 1.70 7.80
N LEU A 50 6.49 2.17 6.99
CA LEU A 50 6.81 1.54 5.70
C LEU A 50 7.34 0.12 5.88
N GLY A 51 8.12 -0.14 6.93
CA GLY A 51 8.56 -1.47 7.34
C GLY A 51 7.40 -2.37 7.75
N TYR A 52 6.45 -1.85 8.54
CA TYR A 52 5.22 -2.56 8.89
C TYR A 52 4.44 -2.98 7.63
N LEU A 53 4.21 -2.07 6.69
CA LEU A 53 3.50 -2.39 5.44
C LEU A 53 4.24 -3.44 4.58
N ARG A 54 5.57 -3.49 4.65
CA ARG A 54 6.36 -4.53 3.99
C ARG A 54 6.11 -5.89 4.64
N ASN A 55 6.14 -5.96 5.96
CA ASN A 55 5.86 -7.19 6.69
C ASN A 55 4.43 -7.69 6.43
N GLU A 56 3.44 -6.78 6.38
CA GLU A 56 2.06 -7.12 6.00
C GLU A 56 1.99 -7.72 4.58
N GLN A 57 2.76 -7.18 3.63
CA GLN A 57 2.83 -7.75 2.28
C GLN A 57 3.43 -9.16 2.29
N GLU A 58 4.50 -9.39 3.07
CA GLU A 58 5.11 -10.71 3.22
C GLU A 58 4.12 -11.73 3.80
N VAL A 59 3.31 -11.34 4.78
CA VAL A 59 2.25 -12.19 5.34
C VAL A 59 1.21 -12.54 4.29
N VAL A 60 0.78 -11.57 3.49
CA VAL A 60 -0.20 -11.80 2.41
C VAL A 60 0.38 -12.72 1.33
N ASP A 61 1.67 -12.53 0.96
CA ASP A 61 2.38 -13.34 -0.03
C ASP A 61 2.52 -14.80 0.46
N ASP A 62 2.89 -15.00 1.73
CA ASP A 62 3.02 -16.31 2.34
C ASP A 62 1.68 -17.06 2.37
N ARG A 63 0.60 -16.41 2.78
CA ARG A 63 -0.76 -17.00 2.76
C ARG A 63 -1.22 -17.36 1.36
N ALA A 64 -0.88 -16.54 0.36
CA ALA A 64 -1.18 -16.84 -1.04
C ALA A 64 -0.38 -18.04 -1.56
N SER A 65 0.92 -18.14 -1.21
CA SER A 65 1.79 -19.26 -1.58
C SER A 65 1.28 -20.60 -1.04
N ARG A 66 0.74 -20.58 0.18
CA ARG A 66 0.10 -21.74 0.81
C ARG A 66 -1.35 -21.99 0.36
N ARG A 67 -1.86 -21.17 -0.56
CA ARG A 67 -3.25 -21.23 -1.06
C ARG A 67 -4.32 -21.06 0.03
N GLU A 68 -4.01 -20.35 1.10
CA GLU A 68 -4.94 -20.06 2.20
C GLU A 68 -5.92 -18.94 1.84
N VAL A 69 -5.60 -18.15 0.83
CA VAL A 69 -6.43 -17.03 0.37
C VAL A 69 -6.69 -17.11 -1.13
N SER A 70 -7.81 -16.53 -1.57
CA SER A 70 -8.14 -16.46 -2.99
C SER A 70 -7.26 -15.43 -3.72
N ALA A 71 -7.09 -15.61 -5.05
CA ALA A 71 -6.36 -14.66 -5.88
C ALA A 71 -6.98 -13.25 -5.85
N THR A 72 -8.30 -13.14 -5.70
CA THR A 72 -9.01 -11.87 -5.56
C THR A 72 -8.67 -11.20 -4.23
N TYR A 73 -8.69 -11.94 -3.12
CA TYR A 73 -8.28 -11.45 -1.81
C TYR A 73 -6.82 -10.98 -1.83
N TYR A 74 -5.91 -11.80 -2.35
CA TYR A 74 -4.50 -11.49 -2.48
C TYR A 74 -4.30 -10.15 -3.23
N ARG A 75 -4.86 -10.05 -4.44
CA ARG A 75 -4.73 -8.86 -5.26
C ARG A 75 -5.26 -7.61 -4.57
N HIS A 76 -6.45 -7.69 -3.97
CA HIS A 76 -7.08 -6.57 -3.29
C HIS A 76 -6.26 -6.07 -2.11
N ASN A 77 -5.77 -6.98 -1.24
CA ASN A 77 -4.96 -6.58 -0.09
C ASN A 77 -3.57 -6.07 -0.49
N SER A 78 -2.91 -6.69 -1.47
CA SER A 78 -1.63 -6.18 -2.00
C SER A 78 -1.79 -4.78 -2.61
N ASN A 79 -2.89 -4.51 -3.31
CA ASN A 79 -3.20 -3.19 -3.86
C ASN A 79 -3.48 -2.17 -2.75
N ARG A 80 -4.17 -2.56 -1.66
CA ARG A 80 -4.41 -1.74 -0.47
C ARG A 80 -3.10 -1.34 0.21
N ILE A 81 -2.22 -2.30 0.46
CA ILE A 81 -0.90 -2.06 1.06
C ILE A 81 -0.10 -1.06 0.21
N LYS A 82 -0.10 -1.21 -1.11
CA LYS A 82 0.54 -0.26 -2.03
C LYS A 82 -0.09 1.14 -1.95
N ALA A 83 -1.42 1.23 -1.84
CA ALA A 83 -2.12 2.51 -1.71
C ALA A 83 -1.76 3.23 -0.40
N LEU A 84 -1.72 2.49 0.73
CA LEU A 84 -1.27 3.01 2.03
C LEU A 84 0.17 3.50 1.96
N ARG A 85 1.07 2.71 1.36
CA ARG A 85 2.47 3.09 1.17
C ARG A 85 2.61 4.38 0.35
N GLN A 86 1.89 4.51 -0.76
CA GLN A 86 1.92 5.72 -1.59
C GLN A 86 1.42 6.95 -0.83
N MET A 87 0.35 6.80 -0.03
CA MET A 87 -0.17 7.90 0.78
C MET A 87 0.80 8.30 1.89
N ALA A 88 1.38 7.35 2.61
CA ALA A 88 2.37 7.61 3.66
C ALA A 88 3.58 8.40 3.14
N ILE A 89 4.13 7.98 2.00
CA ILE A 89 5.24 8.68 1.33
C ILE A 89 4.82 10.09 0.90
N ARG A 90 3.62 10.25 0.35
CA ARG A 90 3.10 11.56 -0.04
C ARG A 90 3.00 12.50 1.16
N LEU A 91 2.36 12.06 2.24
CA LEU A 91 2.21 12.86 3.45
C LEU A 91 3.55 13.27 4.05
N ALA A 92 4.50 12.33 4.15
CA ALA A 92 5.83 12.62 4.67
C ALA A 92 6.58 13.67 3.85
N ARG A 93 6.46 13.62 2.52
CA ARG A 93 7.06 14.61 1.62
C ARG A 93 6.38 15.96 1.68
N GLU A 94 5.05 15.99 1.77
CA GLU A 94 4.27 17.24 1.83
C GLU A 94 4.42 17.95 3.18
N SER A 95 4.46 17.18 4.28
CA SER A 95 4.57 17.74 5.63
C SER A 95 6.00 18.11 6.04
N HIS A 96 7.01 17.55 5.39
CA HIS A 96 8.45 17.71 5.72
C HIS A 96 8.77 17.38 7.18
N ASN A 97 7.97 16.52 7.81
CA ASN A 97 8.16 16.07 9.19
C ASN A 97 8.01 14.55 9.31
N ASP A 98 8.40 14.00 10.46
CA ASP A 98 8.33 12.57 10.75
C ASP A 98 7.04 12.21 11.51
N TYR A 99 5.92 12.84 11.15
CA TYR A 99 4.61 12.51 11.71
C TYR A 99 3.75 11.80 10.66
N LEU A 100 3.10 10.73 11.08
CA LEU A 100 2.14 10.01 10.25
C LEU A 100 0.88 9.72 11.09
N PRO A 101 -0.30 10.18 10.66
CA PRO A 101 -1.54 9.77 11.31
C PRO A 101 -1.82 8.29 11.04
N GLU A 102 -2.70 7.69 11.83
CA GLU A 102 -3.23 6.36 11.53
C GLU A 102 -3.99 6.40 10.20
N LEU A 103 -3.52 5.63 9.22
CA LEU A 103 -4.05 5.62 7.86
C LEU A 103 -4.96 4.43 7.63
N GLU A 104 -6.11 4.72 7.01
CA GLU A 104 -7.08 3.72 6.56
C GLU A 104 -7.27 3.82 5.04
N ALA A 105 -7.31 2.67 4.37
CA ALA A 105 -7.57 2.59 2.93
C ALA A 105 -8.73 1.64 2.68
N VAL A 106 -9.82 2.14 2.12
CA VAL A 106 -11.02 1.36 1.80
C VAL A 106 -11.42 1.55 0.35
N SER A 107 -11.93 0.50 -0.26
CA SER A 107 -12.61 0.58 -1.55
C SER A 107 -14.03 1.15 -1.39
N ALA A 108 -14.66 1.55 -2.48
CA ALA A 108 -16.04 2.08 -2.45
C ALA A 108 -17.02 1.09 -1.80
N GLY A 109 -16.86 -0.23 -2.04
CA GLY A 109 -17.70 -1.27 -1.45
C GLY A 109 -17.47 -1.46 0.06
N GLU A 110 -16.33 -1.06 0.57
CA GLU A 110 -15.93 -1.20 1.97
C GLU A 110 -16.22 0.03 2.84
N MET A 111 -16.70 1.13 2.27
CA MET A 111 -17.02 2.35 3.02
C MET A 111 -17.94 2.08 4.21
N ARG A 112 -18.85 1.12 4.08
CA ARG A 112 -19.75 0.73 5.19
C ARG A 112 -19.04 0.00 6.32
N LEU A 113 -17.89 -0.62 6.09
CA LEU A 113 -17.11 -1.25 7.14
C LEU A 113 -16.47 -0.18 8.04
N LEU A 114 -16.04 0.93 7.44
CA LEU A 114 -15.42 2.03 8.18
C LEU A 114 -16.45 2.96 8.84
N PHE A 115 -17.55 3.28 8.14
CA PHE A 115 -18.51 4.31 8.56
C PHE A 115 -19.88 3.77 8.96
N GLY A 116 -20.10 2.46 8.88
CA GLY A 116 -21.40 1.85 9.18
C GLY A 116 -22.46 2.15 8.10
N PRO A 117 -23.76 1.95 8.44
CA PRO A 117 -24.87 2.07 7.47
C PRO A 117 -25.00 3.45 6.82
N GLN A 118 -24.50 4.49 7.49
CA GLN A 118 -24.59 5.89 7.03
C GLN A 118 -23.26 6.35 6.40
N ALA A 119 -22.54 5.46 5.73
CA ALA A 119 -21.33 5.83 5.00
C ALA A 119 -21.64 6.92 3.95
N PRO A 120 -20.83 7.99 3.85
CA PRO A 120 -21.02 9.02 2.85
C PRO A 120 -20.81 8.44 1.45
N PRO A 121 -21.55 8.94 0.42
CA PRO A 121 -21.26 8.60 -0.94
C PRO A 121 -19.85 9.06 -1.33
N VAL A 122 -19.07 8.20 -1.97
CA VAL A 122 -17.68 8.50 -2.35
C VAL A 122 -17.57 9.74 -3.26
N SER A 123 -18.61 10.02 -4.05
CA SER A 123 -18.66 11.17 -4.95
C SER A 123 -18.80 12.53 -4.26
N THR A 124 -19.21 12.54 -2.99
CA THR A 124 -19.39 13.77 -2.21
C THR A 124 -18.18 14.15 -1.37
N LEU A 125 -17.22 13.23 -1.22
CA LEU A 125 -16.03 13.44 -0.38
C LEU A 125 -15.10 14.50 -0.98
N LYS A 126 -14.70 15.46 -0.16
CA LYS A 126 -13.69 16.47 -0.50
C LYS A 126 -12.42 16.26 0.32
N VAL A 127 -11.26 16.39 -0.34
CA VAL A 127 -9.96 16.27 0.36
C VAL A 127 -9.89 17.28 1.50
N GLY A 128 -9.46 16.81 2.68
CA GLY A 128 -9.43 17.59 3.93
C GLY A 128 -10.73 17.56 4.72
N GLU A 129 -11.84 17.09 4.14
CA GLU A 129 -13.13 16.99 4.83
C GLU A 129 -13.06 15.98 5.98
N VAL A 130 -13.65 16.39 7.12
CA VAL A 130 -13.79 15.50 8.28
C VAL A 130 -15.11 14.77 8.20
N VAL A 131 -15.03 13.45 8.23
CA VAL A 131 -16.18 12.54 8.20
C VAL A 131 -16.41 11.98 9.59
N ARG A 132 -17.61 12.19 10.13
CA ARG A 132 -18.04 11.67 11.45
C ARG A 132 -17.16 12.07 12.62
N ASN A 133 -16.52 13.23 12.57
CA ASN A 133 -15.60 13.71 13.60
C ASN A 133 -14.48 12.71 13.96
N THR A 134 -14.25 11.72 13.14
CA THR A 134 -13.29 10.64 13.41
C THR A 134 -12.22 10.54 12.33
N PHE A 135 -12.57 10.77 11.07
CA PHE A 135 -11.69 10.56 9.94
C PHE A 135 -11.60 11.81 9.06
N ARG A 136 -10.40 12.14 8.63
CA ARG A 136 -10.15 13.15 7.60
C ARG A 136 -9.89 12.46 6.27
N PHE A 137 -10.64 12.82 5.23
CA PHE A 137 -10.42 12.28 3.90
C PHE A 137 -9.18 12.89 3.25
N LEU A 138 -8.22 12.06 2.88
CA LEU A 138 -6.93 12.46 2.30
C LEU A 138 -6.91 12.43 0.78
N GLY A 139 -7.90 11.78 0.16
CA GLY A 139 -7.98 11.63 -1.29
C GLY A 139 -8.03 10.17 -1.73
N THR A 140 -7.88 9.98 -3.04
CA THR A 140 -7.91 8.66 -3.66
C THR A 140 -6.52 8.25 -4.15
N VAL A 141 -6.25 6.95 -4.08
CA VAL A 141 -5.06 6.32 -4.70
C VAL A 141 -5.53 5.19 -5.58
N ARG A 142 -5.03 5.15 -6.81
CA ARG A 142 -5.25 4.03 -7.73
C ARG A 142 -4.03 3.12 -7.71
N SER A 143 -4.22 1.90 -7.21
CA SER A 143 -3.19 0.86 -7.15
C SER A 143 -3.79 -0.48 -7.57
N GLY A 144 -4.05 -0.65 -8.87
CA GLY A 144 -4.88 -1.73 -9.39
C GLY A 144 -6.37 -1.47 -9.16
N ASP A 145 -6.77 -1.34 -7.89
CA ASP A 145 -8.10 -0.89 -7.46
C ASP A 145 -8.06 0.62 -7.09
N VAL A 146 -9.24 1.21 -6.87
CA VAL A 146 -9.37 2.58 -6.35
C VAL A 146 -9.60 2.51 -4.85
N PHE A 147 -8.71 3.11 -4.08
CA PHE A 147 -8.82 3.23 -2.63
C PHE A 147 -9.06 4.67 -2.22
N TYR A 148 -9.94 4.85 -1.24
CA TYR A 148 -10.23 6.10 -0.55
C TYR A 148 -9.44 6.09 0.75
N LEU A 149 -8.55 7.06 0.92
CA LEU A 149 -7.60 7.13 2.03
C LEU A 149 -8.12 8.11 3.08
N PHE A 150 -8.07 7.68 4.31
CA PHE A 150 -8.48 8.46 5.46
C PHE A 150 -7.37 8.48 6.51
N ALA A 151 -7.24 9.61 7.20
CA ALA A 151 -6.48 9.73 8.44
C ALA A 151 -7.45 9.69 9.60
N ARG A 152 -7.20 8.84 10.58
CA ARG A 152 -7.92 8.91 11.85
C ARG A 152 -7.46 10.16 12.60
N LEU A 153 -8.41 10.99 13.04
CA LEU A 153 -8.14 12.15 13.87
C LEU A 153 -7.67 11.69 15.26
N ASP A 154 -6.76 12.43 15.85
CA ASP A 154 -6.40 12.18 17.24
C ASP A 154 -7.55 12.51 18.20
N VAL A 155 -7.40 12.09 19.46
CA VAL A 155 -8.46 12.21 20.46
C VAL A 155 -8.78 13.67 20.78
N TYR A 156 -7.79 14.56 20.72
CA TYR A 156 -7.96 15.98 21.00
C TYR A 156 -8.70 16.68 19.85
N GLU A 157 -8.33 16.40 18.60
CA GLU A 157 -9.05 16.90 17.41
C GLU A 157 -10.53 16.43 17.43
N GLN A 158 -10.78 15.16 17.78
CA GLN A 158 -12.14 14.62 17.87
C GLN A 158 -12.96 15.33 18.97
N ALA A 159 -12.37 15.59 20.15
CA ALA A 159 -13.02 16.28 21.25
C ALA A 159 -13.37 17.73 20.84
N GLU A 160 -12.44 18.47 20.25
CA GLU A 160 -12.65 19.85 19.81
C GLU A 160 -13.79 19.97 18.78
N LEU A 161 -13.83 19.05 17.81
CA LEU A 161 -14.92 19.02 16.82
C LEU A 161 -16.27 18.69 17.44
N SER A 162 -16.29 17.84 18.46
CA SER A 162 -17.51 17.49 19.18
C SER A 162 -18.07 18.69 19.98
N GLU A 163 -17.21 19.43 20.67
CA GLU A 163 -17.59 20.65 21.39
C GLU A 163 -18.14 21.74 20.46
N LYS A 164 -17.47 21.97 19.33
CA LYS A 164 -17.94 22.93 18.31
C LYS A 164 -19.32 22.56 17.76
N SER A 165 -19.58 21.28 17.57
CA SER A 165 -20.87 20.78 17.07
C SER A 165 -22.02 20.97 18.09
N VAL A 166 -21.75 20.84 19.38
CA VAL A 166 -22.71 21.08 20.46
C VAL A 166 -22.99 22.58 20.60
N SER A 167 -21.96 23.41 20.62
CA SER A 167 -22.08 24.87 20.76
C SER A 167 -22.87 25.49 19.60
N SER A 168 -22.76 24.96 18.38
CA SER A 168 -23.52 25.46 17.24
C SER A 168 -25.01 25.11 17.26
N LYS A 169 -25.43 24.10 18.04
CA LYS A 169 -26.85 23.71 18.24
C LYS A 169 -27.56 24.47 19.36
N THR A 170 -26.80 25.13 20.23
CA THR A 170 -27.34 25.88 21.38
C THR A 170 -27.39 27.39 21.12
N GLY A 171 -27.55 27.81 19.88
CA GLY A 171 -27.80 29.22 19.54
C GLY A 171 -29.06 29.74 20.22
N PRO A 172 -29.08 31.01 20.73
CA PRO A 172 -30.16 31.52 21.53
C PRO A 172 -31.48 31.48 20.75
N SER A 173 -32.43 30.75 21.34
CA SER A 173 -33.85 30.77 20.94
C SER A 173 -34.31 32.21 20.99
N LYS A 174 -34.67 32.78 19.81
CA LYS A 174 -35.21 34.12 19.65
C LYS A 174 -36.47 34.24 20.56
N PRO A 175 -36.55 35.21 21.50
CA PRO A 175 -37.76 35.38 22.29
C PRO A 175 -38.90 35.74 21.37
N ASP A 176 -39.97 34.98 21.47
CA ASP A 176 -41.23 35.19 20.77
C ASP A 176 -41.84 36.55 21.25
N LYS A 177 -41.71 37.58 20.39
CA LYS A 177 -42.43 38.86 20.60
C LYS A 177 -43.84 38.66 20.10
N ASN A 178 -44.71 38.20 20.96
CA ASN A 178 -46.15 38.33 20.77
C ASN A 178 -46.60 39.70 21.28
N PRO A 179 -46.99 40.68 20.46
CA PRO A 179 -47.64 41.91 20.91
C PRO A 179 -49.14 41.63 21.05
N ARG A 180 -49.64 41.84 22.24
CA ARG A 180 -51.08 42.06 22.45
C ARG A 180 -51.51 43.39 21.88
#